data_b68150c84d1fb24a9f4c6c76de9995e3
#
_entry.id   b68150c84d1fb24a9f4c6c76de9995e3
#
_cell.length_a   1.000
_cell.length_b   1.000
_cell.length_c   1.000
_cell.angle_alpha   90.00
_cell.angle_beta   90.00
_cell.angle_gamma   90.00
#
_symmetry.space_group_name_H-M   'P 1'
#
loop_
_entity.id
_entity.type
_entity.pdbx_description
1 polymer ?
#
loop_
_entity_poly.entity_id
_entity_poly.type
_entity_poly.pdbx_seq_one_letter_code
_entity_poly.pdbx_strand_id
1 'polypeptide(L)'
;MKTHQQLISLALAFLVGCASAPTSHQAAGSGQTLLTPHQAIFMAASAAPAGVEGVFAMRVQATGAQGQLTYLNSEQDYRDQRNLTVAIAPEAVRQLTERFGEHPRISLRDKDIRVRGSAVRTTIRFYANGKPTAKYYYQTHVNVTDAGQIEVAK
;
A
#
# COMPACT_ATOMS: atom_id res chain seq x y z
N MET A 1 -31.74 -57.47 65.57
CA MET A 1 -32.58 -56.29 65.45
C MET A 1 -31.67 -55.10 65.28
N LYS A 2 -31.46 -54.61 64.04
CA LYS A 2 -31.12 -53.26 63.60
C LYS A 2 -30.71 -53.38 62.13
N THR A 3 -31.61 -52.98 61.29
CA THR A 3 -31.52 -52.86 59.86
C THR A 3 -30.59 -51.70 59.46
N HIS A 4 -29.50 -51.96 58.74
CA HIS A 4 -28.68 -50.90 58.10
C HIS A 4 -29.08 -50.79 56.66
N GLN A 5 -29.72 -49.68 56.37
CA GLN A 5 -30.13 -49.24 55.03
C GLN A 5 -28.94 -48.52 54.38
N GLN A 6 -28.35 -49.14 53.35
CA GLN A 6 -27.31 -48.52 52.60
C GLN A 6 -27.87 -47.67 51.43
N LEU A 7 -27.61 -46.40 51.51
CA LEU A 7 -27.93 -45.44 50.44
C LEU A 7 -26.86 -45.52 49.33
N ILE A 8 -27.27 -45.95 48.15
CA ILE A 8 -26.46 -45.95 46.96
C ILE A 8 -26.58 -44.57 46.32
N SER A 9 -25.53 -43.75 46.43
CA SER A 9 -25.43 -42.48 45.73
C SER A 9 -24.98 -42.72 44.27
N LEU A 10 -25.92 -42.45 43.36
CA LEU A 10 -25.68 -42.47 41.91
C LEU A 10 -25.01 -41.14 41.47
N ALA A 11 -23.72 -41.15 41.22
CA ALA A 11 -22.99 -40.00 40.71
C ALA A 11 -23.17 -39.92 39.18
N LEU A 12 -23.94 -38.92 38.75
CA LEU A 12 -24.15 -38.59 37.34
C LEU A 12 -22.97 -37.72 36.85
N ALA A 13 -22.03 -38.30 36.10
CA ALA A 13 -20.94 -37.56 35.49
C ALA A 13 -21.42 -36.88 34.20
N PHE A 14 -21.52 -35.55 34.21
CA PHE A 14 -21.73 -34.74 33.04
C PHE A 14 -20.38 -34.59 32.29
N LEU A 15 -20.25 -35.28 31.18
CA LEU A 15 -19.18 -35.02 30.19
C LEU A 15 -19.53 -33.78 29.38
N VAL A 16 -18.93 -32.64 29.75
CA VAL A 16 -18.95 -31.43 28.94
C VAL A 16 -17.98 -31.65 27.78
N GLY A 17 -18.51 -32.03 26.61
CA GLY A 17 -17.76 -32.09 25.37
C GLY A 17 -17.51 -30.66 24.86
N CYS A 18 -16.26 -30.20 24.98
CA CYS A 18 -15.80 -29.01 24.25
C CYS A 18 -15.73 -29.34 22.76
N ALA A 19 -16.74 -29.00 21.99
CA ALA A 19 -16.71 -29.01 20.56
C ALA A 19 -15.81 -27.85 20.10
N SER A 20 -14.55 -28.15 19.79
CA SER A 20 -13.67 -27.23 19.10
C SER A 20 -14.18 -27.07 17.66
N ALA A 21 -14.85 -25.96 17.38
CA ALA A 21 -15.20 -25.60 16.02
C ALA A 21 -13.89 -25.40 15.21
N PRO A 22 -13.74 -26.01 14.03
CA PRO A 22 -12.63 -25.69 13.17
C PRO A 22 -12.78 -24.23 12.72
N THR A 23 -11.88 -23.37 13.20
CA THR A 23 -11.71 -22.03 12.65
C THR A 23 -11.21 -22.21 11.22
N SER A 24 -12.13 -22.23 10.28
CA SER A 24 -11.78 -22.12 8.87
C SER A 24 -11.12 -20.77 8.68
N HIS A 25 -9.79 -20.75 8.67
CA HIS A 25 -9.02 -19.68 8.07
C HIS A 25 -9.36 -19.70 6.58
N GLN A 26 -10.45 -19.02 6.24
CA GLN A 26 -10.72 -18.61 4.89
C GLN A 26 -9.55 -17.71 4.52
N ALA A 27 -8.56 -18.28 3.80
CA ALA A 27 -7.61 -17.50 3.06
C ALA A 27 -8.45 -16.64 2.10
N ALA A 28 -8.78 -15.44 2.55
CA ALA A 28 -9.32 -14.40 1.69
C ALA A 28 -8.24 -14.19 0.63
N GLY A 29 -8.42 -14.81 -0.53
CA GLY A 29 -7.80 -14.38 -1.75
C GLY A 29 -8.22 -12.94 -1.92
N SER A 30 -7.44 -12.03 -1.34
CA SER A 30 -7.68 -10.60 -1.39
C SER A 30 -7.47 -10.18 -2.85
N GLY A 31 -8.55 -10.19 -3.62
CA GLY A 31 -8.64 -9.40 -4.82
C GLY A 31 -8.50 -7.94 -4.38
N GLN A 32 -7.27 -7.48 -4.15
CA GLN A 32 -7.01 -6.09 -3.80
C GLN A 32 -7.58 -5.25 -4.95
N THR A 33 -8.57 -4.42 -4.64
CA THR A 33 -9.14 -3.50 -5.62
C THR A 33 -8.03 -2.59 -6.14
N LEU A 34 -7.83 -2.60 -7.46
CA LEU A 34 -6.90 -1.70 -8.12
C LEU A 34 -7.48 -0.30 -8.11
N LEU A 35 -6.75 0.65 -7.57
CA LEU A 35 -7.12 2.06 -7.52
C LEU A 35 -6.46 2.81 -8.69
N THR A 36 -7.24 3.62 -9.38
CA THR A 36 -6.72 4.54 -10.40
C THR A 36 -6.03 5.73 -9.76
N PRO A 37 -5.19 6.51 -10.49
CA PRO A 37 -4.59 7.74 -9.98
C PRO A 37 -5.63 8.71 -9.41
N HIS A 38 -6.74 8.90 -10.10
CA HIS A 38 -7.81 9.79 -9.65
C HIS A 38 -8.44 9.33 -8.32
N GLN A 39 -8.71 8.03 -8.17
CA GLN A 39 -9.22 7.47 -6.91
C GLN A 39 -8.21 7.62 -5.77
N ALA A 40 -6.92 7.33 -6.04
CA ALA A 40 -5.85 7.49 -5.06
C ALA A 40 -5.75 8.94 -4.55
N ILE A 41 -5.79 9.92 -5.46
CA ILE A 41 -5.70 11.34 -5.15
C ILE A 41 -6.90 11.80 -4.30
N PHE A 42 -8.11 11.42 -4.72
CA PHE A 42 -9.32 11.76 -3.98
C PHE A 42 -9.32 11.18 -2.57
N MET A 43 -8.99 9.89 -2.44
CA MET A 43 -8.96 9.20 -1.14
C MET A 43 -7.85 9.75 -0.24
N ALA A 44 -6.64 10.00 -0.78
CA ALA A 44 -5.54 10.60 -0.02
C ALA A 44 -5.85 12.03 0.44
N ALA A 45 -6.56 12.81 -0.37
CA ALA A 45 -7.00 14.15 0.03
C ALA A 45 -8.00 14.10 1.19
N SER A 46 -8.93 13.12 1.17
CA SER A 46 -9.94 12.93 2.22
C SER A 46 -9.34 12.37 3.52
N ALA A 47 -8.29 11.54 3.42
CA ALA A 47 -7.63 10.91 4.57
C ALA A 47 -6.53 11.78 5.20
N ALA A 48 -6.12 12.87 4.55
CA ALA A 48 -4.98 13.68 4.99
C ALA A 48 -5.12 14.15 6.46
N PRO A 49 -4.03 14.11 7.24
CA PRO A 49 -2.64 13.83 6.85
C PRO A 49 -2.27 12.34 6.75
N ALA A 50 -3.19 11.42 7.09
CA ALA A 50 -2.98 10.00 6.92
C ALA A 50 -2.90 9.61 5.44
N GLY A 51 -2.25 8.47 5.15
CA GLY A 51 -2.23 7.88 3.82
C GLY A 51 -3.36 6.85 3.62
N VAL A 52 -3.52 6.41 2.39
CA VAL A 52 -4.45 5.35 2.00
C VAL A 52 -3.66 4.18 1.44
N GLU A 53 -3.72 3.06 2.15
CA GLU A 53 -3.08 1.81 1.71
C GLU A 53 -3.84 1.21 0.52
N GLY A 54 -3.10 0.72 -0.49
CA GLY A 54 -3.71 0.11 -1.65
C GLY A 54 -2.74 -0.41 -2.69
N VAL A 55 -3.31 -0.86 -3.81
CA VAL A 55 -2.59 -1.15 -5.04
C VAL A 55 -3.07 -0.17 -6.10
N PHE A 56 -2.15 0.64 -6.59
CA PHE A 56 -2.42 1.72 -7.52
C PHE A 56 -1.98 1.31 -8.92
N ALA A 57 -2.91 1.32 -9.87
CA ALA A 57 -2.63 1.00 -11.26
C ALA A 57 -2.49 2.29 -12.06
N MET A 58 -1.36 2.46 -12.75
CA MET A 58 -1.11 3.65 -13.57
C MET A 58 -0.22 3.35 -14.77
N ARG A 59 -0.38 4.12 -15.84
CA ARG A 59 0.60 4.22 -16.90
C ARG A 59 1.65 5.26 -16.53
N VAL A 60 2.93 4.93 -16.68
CA VAL A 60 4.03 5.87 -16.46
C VAL A 60 4.17 6.77 -17.67
N GLN A 61 3.66 7.99 -17.62
CA GLN A 61 3.72 8.93 -18.72
C GLN A 61 5.00 9.78 -18.69
N ALA A 62 5.51 10.10 -17.51
CA ALA A 62 6.73 10.86 -17.34
C ALA A 62 7.58 10.32 -16.19
N THR A 63 8.88 10.59 -16.26
CA THR A 63 9.84 10.22 -15.23
C THR A 63 10.72 11.40 -14.85
N GLY A 64 11.17 11.45 -13.61
CA GLY A 64 12.03 12.52 -13.08
C GLY A 64 13.00 12.01 -12.04
N ALA A 65 13.88 12.92 -11.59
CA ALA A 65 14.73 12.69 -10.43
C ALA A 65 14.98 14.00 -9.71
N GLN A 66 15.05 13.94 -8.38
CA GLN A 66 15.44 15.09 -7.54
C GLN A 66 16.15 14.57 -6.30
N GLY A 67 17.34 15.07 -6.06
CA GLY A 67 18.22 14.51 -5.02
C GLY A 67 18.51 13.04 -5.32
N GLN A 68 18.19 12.17 -4.37
CA GLN A 68 18.40 10.73 -4.50
C GLN A 68 17.13 9.97 -4.92
N LEU A 69 15.99 10.66 -5.04
CA LEU A 69 14.72 10.04 -5.40
C LEU A 69 14.52 9.99 -6.90
N THR A 70 13.95 8.91 -7.37
CA THR A 70 13.45 8.74 -8.73
C THR A 70 11.93 8.80 -8.71
N TYR A 71 11.35 9.51 -9.68
CA TYR A 71 9.90 9.69 -9.77
C TYR A 71 9.35 9.08 -11.05
N LEU A 72 8.19 8.40 -10.91
CA LEU A 72 7.35 7.98 -12.01
C LEU A 72 6.02 8.71 -11.86
N ASN A 73 5.52 9.30 -12.93
CA ASN A 73 4.32 10.13 -12.92
C ASN A 73 3.25 9.56 -13.84
N SER A 74 2.00 9.61 -13.39
CA SER A 74 0.84 9.20 -14.18
C SER A 74 0.43 10.22 -15.25
N GLU A 75 0.96 11.44 -15.18
CA GLU A 75 0.74 12.51 -16.15
C GLU A 75 2.07 13.03 -16.73
N GLN A 76 2.01 13.69 -17.89
CA GLN A 76 3.19 14.29 -18.51
C GLN A 76 3.74 15.46 -17.68
N ASP A 77 2.88 16.29 -17.12
CA ASP A 77 3.28 17.33 -16.18
C ASP A 77 3.04 16.83 -14.74
N TYR A 78 4.12 16.66 -13.99
CA TYR A 78 4.08 16.23 -12.58
C TYR A 78 3.33 17.22 -11.66
N ARG A 79 3.07 18.44 -12.12
CA ARG A 79 2.30 19.46 -11.40
C ARG A 79 0.80 19.40 -11.67
N ASP A 80 0.37 18.57 -12.61
CA ASP A 80 -1.06 18.34 -12.84
C ASP A 80 -1.70 17.77 -11.56
N GLN A 81 -2.83 18.33 -11.16
CA GLN A 81 -3.55 17.88 -9.97
C GLN A 81 -4.09 16.44 -10.10
N ARG A 82 -4.15 15.90 -11.31
CA ARG A 82 -4.52 14.51 -11.61
C ARG A 82 -3.33 13.54 -11.54
N ASN A 83 -2.12 14.07 -11.34
CA ASN A 83 -0.91 13.26 -11.32
C ASN A 83 -0.75 12.49 -10.01
N LEU A 84 -0.62 11.17 -10.11
CA LEU A 84 -0.11 10.32 -9.04
C LEU A 84 1.39 10.13 -9.24
N THR A 85 2.18 10.48 -8.24
CA THR A 85 3.63 10.34 -8.25
C THR A 85 4.06 9.10 -7.45
N VAL A 86 4.85 8.24 -8.07
CA VAL A 86 5.57 7.16 -7.37
C VAL A 86 6.98 7.65 -7.09
N ALA A 87 7.33 7.80 -5.81
CA ALA A 87 8.64 8.25 -5.35
C ALA A 87 9.48 7.04 -4.92
N ILE A 88 10.52 6.72 -5.67
CA ILE A 88 11.34 5.52 -5.50
C ILE A 88 12.61 5.89 -4.77
N ALA A 89 12.85 5.26 -3.62
CA ALA A 89 14.06 5.40 -2.83
C ALA A 89 15.29 4.75 -3.52
N PRO A 90 16.52 5.20 -3.19
CA PRO A 90 17.74 4.72 -3.86
C PRO A 90 17.91 3.20 -3.83
N GLU A 91 17.58 2.55 -2.74
CA GLU A 91 17.68 1.10 -2.59
C GLU A 91 16.72 0.37 -3.55
N ALA A 92 15.46 0.83 -3.63
CA ALA A 92 14.50 0.28 -4.58
C ALA A 92 14.90 0.56 -6.04
N VAL A 93 15.53 1.71 -6.32
CA VAL A 93 16.11 2.00 -7.66
C VAL A 93 17.17 0.98 -8.02
N ARG A 94 18.09 0.65 -7.08
CA ARG A 94 19.13 -0.35 -7.28
C ARG A 94 18.52 -1.73 -7.61
N GLN A 95 17.57 -2.18 -6.79
CA GLN A 95 16.87 -3.48 -6.95
C GLN A 95 16.09 -3.54 -8.28
N LEU A 96 15.40 -2.47 -8.66
CA LEU A 96 14.68 -2.39 -9.94
C LEU A 96 15.63 -2.41 -11.14
N THR A 97 16.79 -1.74 -11.01
CA THR A 97 17.82 -1.75 -12.05
C THR A 97 18.38 -3.14 -12.24
N GLU A 98 18.66 -3.87 -11.17
CA GLU A 98 19.08 -5.28 -11.24
C GLU A 98 17.99 -6.17 -11.88
N ARG A 99 16.74 -5.96 -11.53
CA ARG A 99 15.60 -6.75 -12.04
C ARG A 99 15.29 -6.52 -13.50
N PHE A 100 15.43 -5.27 -14.01
CA PHE A 100 15.06 -4.91 -15.37
C PHE A 100 16.25 -4.70 -16.31
N GLY A 101 17.49 -4.72 -15.79
CA GLY A 101 18.70 -4.45 -16.57
C GLY A 101 18.97 -2.99 -16.87
N GLU A 102 18.03 -2.09 -16.54
CA GLU A 102 18.12 -0.65 -16.79
C GLU A 102 17.50 0.15 -15.64
N HIS A 103 17.94 1.40 -15.49
CA HIS A 103 17.40 2.33 -14.51
C HIS A 103 15.87 2.49 -14.68
N PRO A 104 15.06 2.50 -13.58
CA PRO A 104 13.59 2.54 -13.64
C PRO A 104 13.01 3.72 -14.44
N ARG A 105 13.73 4.83 -14.58
CA ARG A 105 13.33 5.95 -15.46
C ARG A 105 13.26 5.57 -16.94
N ILE A 106 13.99 4.54 -17.34
CA ILE A 106 14.03 4.04 -18.71
C ILE A 106 13.13 2.82 -18.82
N SER A 107 13.38 1.81 -18.01
CA SER A 107 12.71 0.51 -18.08
C SER A 107 11.21 0.56 -17.80
N LEU A 108 10.75 1.52 -16.97
CA LEU A 108 9.34 1.67 -16.60
C LEU A 108 8.61 2.79 -17.35
N ARG A 109 9.31 3.61 -18.13
CA ARG A 109 8.66 4.65 -18.94
C ARG A 109 7.71 4.01 -19.95
N ASP A 110 6.54 4.61 -20.12
CA ASP A 110 5.46 4.15 -21.01
C ASP A 110 4.93 2.73 -20.71
N LYS A 111 5.22 2.21 -19.51
CA LYS A 111 4.66 0.96 -19.02
C LYS A 111 3.43 1.18 -18.14
N ASP A 112 2.53 0.22 -18.18
CA ASP A 112 1.46 0.10 -17.20
C ASP A 112 2.00 -0.65 -15.99
N ILE A 113 1.90 -0.04 -14.81
CA ILE A 113 2.44 -0.60 -13.56
C ILE A 113 1.35 -0.68 -12.50
N ARG A 114 1.56 -1.59 -11.54
CA ARG A 114 0.85 -1.67 -10.28
C ARG A 114 1.82 -1.37 -9.16
N VAL A 115 1.45 -0.47 -8.27
CA VAL A 115 2.30 -0.07 -7.14
C VAL A 115 1.53 -0.32 -5.84
N ARG A 116 2.12 -1.11 -4.95
CA ARG A 116 1.59 -1.35 -3.61
C ARG A 116 2.22 -0.37 -2.63
N GLY A 117 1.40 0.26 -1.80
CA GLY A 117 1.88 1.18 -0.77
C GLY A 117 0.79 2.11 -0.27
N SER A 118 1.21 3.19 0.35
CA SER A 118 0.34 4.23 0.89
C SER A 118 0.36 5.47 0.01
N ALA A 119 -0.80 5.87 -0.51
CA ALA A 119 -0.95 7.14 -1.21
C ALA A 119 -1.14 8.26 -0.19
N VAL A 120 -0.21 9.21 -0.17
CA VAL A 120 -0.18 10.31 0.81
C VAL A 120 -0.26 11.65 0.12
N ARG A 121 -1.16 12.52 0.59
CA ARG A 121 -1.20 13.93 0.15
C ARG A 121 0.02 14.67 0.67
N THR A 122 0.87 15.13 -0.24
CA THR A 122 2.15 15.77 0.05
C THR A 122 2.11 17.25 -0.28
N THR A 123 2.54 18.10 0.66
CA THR A 123 2.64 19.55 0.43
C THR A 123 3.95 19.89 -0.28
N ILE A 124 3.87 20.49 -1.45
CA ILE A 124 5.03 20.96 -2.23
C ILE A 124 5.14 22.47 -2.06
N ARG A 125 6.22 22.93 -1.44
CA ARG A 125 6.48 24.36 -1.22
C ARG A 125 7.32 24.95 -2.35
N PHE A 126 7.02 26.19 -2.73
CA PHE A 126 7.88 26.95 -3.62
C PHE A 126 9.01 27.63 -2.82
N TYR A 127 10.18 27.68 -3.43
CA TYR A 127 11.36 28.31 -2.87
C TYR A 127 11.75 29.51 -3.74
N ALA A 128 12.19 30.59 -3.10
CA ALA A 128 12.83 31.74 -3.73
C ALA A 128 14.10 32.09 -2.97
N ASN A 129 15.23 32.19 -3.67
CA ASN A 129 16.54 32.46 -3.09
C ASN A 129 16.91 31.47 -1.95
N GLY A 130 16.60 30.18 -2.14
CA GLY A 130 16.88 29.13 -1.15
C GLY A 130 15.97 29.11 0.09
N LYS A 131 14.99 30.03 0.19
CA LYS A 131 14.04 30.11 1.31
C LYS A 131 12.65 29.67 0.89
N PRO A 132 11.90 28.94 1.75
CA PRO A 132 10.53 28.58 1.44
C PRO A 132 9.65 29.82 1.36
N THR A 133 8.74 29.86 0.40
CA THR A 133 7.73 30.92 0.27
C THR A 133 6.41 30.51 0.93
N ALA A 134 5.45 31.42 1.00
CA ALA A 134 4.08 31.09 1.42
C ALA A 134 3.28 30.30 0.36
N LYS A 135 3.78 30.23 -0.86
CA LYS A 135 3.12 29.49 -1.96
C LYS A 135 3.40 27.99 -1.84
N TYR A 136 2.37 27.20 -2.03
CA TYR A 136 2.44 25.74 -2.07
C TYR A 136 1.34 25.17 -2.94
N TYR A 137 1.46 23.90 -3.30
CA TYR A 137 0.42 23.09 -3.91
C TYR A 137 0.52 21.66 -3.36
N TYR A 138 -0.46 20.84 -3.69
CA TYR A 138 -0.47 19.45 -3.25
C TYR A 138 -0.17 18.49 -4.39
N GLN A 139 0.57 17.44 -4.08
CA GLN A 139 0.72 16.25 -4.89
C GLN A 139 0.29 15.03 -4.08
N THR A 140 -0.01 13.93 -4.76
CA THR A 140 -0.21 12.64 -4.10
C THR A 140 0.96 11.73 -4.44
N HIS A 141 1.65 11.25 -3.40
CA HIS A 141 2.82 10.39 -3.55
C HIS A 141 2.57 8.99 -2.99
N VAL A 142 3.10 7.98 -3.69
CA VAL A 142 3.29 6.62 -3.19
C VAL A 142 4.79 6.39 -3.04
N ASN A 143 5.26 6.19 -1.80
CA ASN A 143 6.67 5.94 -1.53
C ASN A 143 7.00 4.46 -1.74
N VAL A 144 8.06 4.20 -2.51
CA VAL A 144 8.56 2.87 -2.82
C VAL A 144 9.97 2.73 -2.24
N THR A 145 10.13 1.81 -1.31
CA THR A 145 11.40 1.50 -0.64
C THR A 145 11.95 0.13 -1.00
N ASP A 146 11.13 -0.71 -1.65
CA ASP A 146 11.47 -2.05 -2.09
C ASP A 146 10.92 -2.33 -3.50
N ALA A 147 11.70 -3.01 -4.35
CA ALA A 147 11.31 -3.32 -5.72
C ALA A 147 10.07 -4.21 -5.83
N GLY A 148 9.78 -5.02 -4.81
CA GLY A 148 8.58 -5.86 -4.74
C GLY A 148 7.27 -5.08 -4.68
N GLN A 149 7.33 -3.78 -4.38
CA GLN A 149 6.16 -2.91 -4.41
C GLN A 149 5.70 -2.57 -5.84
N ILE A 150 6.55 -2.74 -6.86
CA ILE A 150 6.25 -2.41 -8.26
C ILE A 150 6.16 -3.68 -9.11
N GLU A 151 5.05 -3.82 -9.82
CA GLU A 151 4.83 -4.85 -10.83
C GLU A 151 4.49 -4.19 -12.17
N VAL A 152 5.08 -4.68 -13.27
CA VAL A 152 4.65 -4.29 -14.62
C VAL A 152 3.43 -5.11 -14.98
N ALA A 153 2.33 -4.44 -15.37
CA ALA A 153 1.14 -5.12 -15.84
C ALA A 153 1.42 -5.84 -17.17
N LYS A 154 0.90 -7.04 -17.29
CA LYS A 154 0.98 -7.85 -18.54
C LYS A 154 -0.08 -7.42 -19.50
#